data_e71e88128018d128fbbc9f404f8247c9
#
_entry.id   e71e88128018d128fbbc9f404f8247c9
#
_cell.length_a   1.000
_cell.length_b   1.000
_cell.length_c   1.000
_cell.angle_alpha   90.00
_cell.angle_beta   90.00
_cell.angle_gamma   90.00
#
_symmetry.space_group_name_H-M   'P 1'
#
loop_
_entity.id
_entity.type
_entity.pdbx_description
1 polymer ?
#
loop_
_entity_poly.entity_id
_entity_poly.type
_entity_poly.pdbx_seq_one_letter_code
_entity_poly.pdbx_strand_id
1 'polypeptide(L)'
;MDLPPNIEEVFPVTPLQAGMLFHDLKEPGASVYIQQYAFAVRGRFDMRKLDAAWMLTLQRIPSLRTSFHWEGLSKPLQAVHAKVDYRFHHE
;
A
#
# COMPACT_ATOMS: atom_id res chain seq x y z
N MET A 1 14.87 -18.37 -7.98
CA MET A 1 13.62 -17.98 -8.65
C MET A 1 13.67 -16.50 -9.00
N ASP A 2 13.48 -16.19 -10.26
CA ASP A 2 13.49 -14.81 -10.69
C ASP A 2 12.12 -14.17 -10.41
N LEU A 3 12.14 -13.03 -9.74
CA LEU A 3 10.92 -12.27 -9.48
C LEU A 3 10.51 -11.50 -10.73
N PRO A 4 9.20 -11.30 -10.95
CA PRO A 4 8.74 -10.46 -12.04
C PRO A 4 9.34 -9.05 -11.97
N PRO A 5 9.45 -8.35 -13.11
CA PRO A 5 9.87 -6.94 -13.09
C PRO A 5 8.99 -6.15 -12.14
N ASN A 6 9.55 -5.17 -11.46
CA ASN A 6 8.87 -4.33 -10.49
C ASN A 6 8.55 -5.01 -9.14
N ILE A 7 8.98 -6.25 -8.92
CA ILE A 7 8.85 -6.92 -7.61
C ILE A 7 10.24 -7.02 -6.99
N GLU A 8 10.44 -6.37 -5.85
CA GLU A 8 11.69 -6.41 -5.10
C GLU A 8 11.77 -7.63 -4.20
N GLU A 9 10.66 -7.99 -3.57
CA GLU A 9 10.66 -8.98 -2.52
C GLU A 9 9.28 -9.62 -2.39
N VAL A 10 9.23 -10.92 -2.07
CA VAL A 10 7.99 -11.65 -1.77
C VAL A 10 8.23 -12.47 -0.52
N PHE A 11 7.32 -12.39 0.44
CA PHE A 11 7.42 -13.13 1.70
C PHE A 11 6.04 -13.35 2.30
N PRO A 12 5.89 -14.32 3.23
CA PRO A 12 4.60 -14.56 3.87
C PRO A 12 4.12 -13.35 4.67
N VAL A 13 2.80 -13.18 4.76
CA VAL A 13 2.23 -12.14 5.61
C VAL A 13 2.45 -12.47 7.09
N THR A 14 2.48 -11.45 7.93
CA THR A 14 2.57 -11.64 9.38
C THR A 14 1.24 -12.18 9.91
N PRO A 15 1.21 -12.80 11.12
CA PRO A 15 -0.05 -13.24 11.71
C PRO A 15 -1.08 -12.11 11.85
N LEU A 16 -0.65 -10.90 12.21
CA LEU A 16 -1.57 -9.76 12.31
C LEU A 16 -2.14 -9.39 10.94
N GLN A 17 -1.30 -9.33 9.92
CA GLN A 17 -1.75 -9.06 8.55
C GLN A 17 -2.72 -10.13 8.05
N ALA A 18 -2.43 -11.40 8.35
CA ALA A 18 -3.30 -12.51 7.98
C ALA A 18 -4.69 -12.37 8.62
N GLY A 19 -4.74 -11.98 9.89
CA GLY A 19 -6.00 -11.74 10.59
C GLY A 19 -6.81 -10.60 9.99
N MET A 20 -6.15 -9.50 9.66
CA MET A 20 -6.80 -8.35 9.01
C MET A 20 -7.33 -8.72 7.63
N LEU A 21 -6.53 -9.43 6.83
CA LEU A 21 -6.92 -9.87 5.51
C LEU A 21 -8.12 -10.82 5.57
N PHE A 22 -8.08 -11.78 6.49
CA PHE A 22 -9.17 -12.75 6.68
C PHE A 22 -10.48 -12.05 7.03
N HIS A 23 -10.43 -11.07 7.93
CA HIS A 23 -11.61 -10.29 8.31
C HIS A 23 -12.19 -9.54 7.11
N ASP A 24 -11.34 -8.92 6.32
CA ASP A 24 -11.76 -8.16 5.14
C ASP A 24 -12.39 -9.07 4.08
N LEU A 25 -11.84 -10.26 3.89
CA LEU A 25 -12.39 -11.24 2.94
C LEU A 25 -13.72 -11.84 3.43
N LYS A 26 -13.89 -11.98 4.73
CA LYS A 26 -15.11 -12.54 5.33
C LYS A 26 -16.28 -11.55 5.25
N GLU A 27 -16.00 -10.27 5.38
CA GLU A 27 -17.01 -9.21 5.33
C GLU A 27 -16.61 -8.16 4.30
N PRO A 28 -16.72 -8.46 2.99
CA PRO A 28 -16.36 -7.50 1.96
C PRO A 28 -17.19 -6.23 2.06
N GLY A 29 -16.53 -5.08 1.96
CA GLY A 29 -17.20 -3.79 2.04
C GLY A 29 -17.37 -3.22 3.43
N ALA A 30 -17.03 -3.97 4.49
CA ALA A 30 -17.06 -3.46 5.86
C ALA A 30 -16.03 -2.37 6.10
N SER A 31 -14.91 -2.41 5.38
CA SER A 31 -13.83 -1.40 5.41
C SER A 31 -13.28 -1.10 6.80
N VAL A 32 -13.26 -2.13 7.68
CA VAL A 32 -12.90 -1.97 9.09
C VAL A 32 -11.44 -1.50 9.25
N TYR A 33 -10.55 -1.92 8.36
CA TYR A 33 -9.12 -1.60 8.44
C TYR A 33 -8.70 -0.51 7.46
N ILE A 34 -9.64 0.20 6.86
CA ILE A 34 -9.35 1.35 6.01
C ILE A 34 -9.43 2.60 6.87
N GLN A 35 -8.36 3.38 6.88
CA GLN A 35 -8.30 4.64 7.62
C GLN A 35 -8.14 5.80 6.64
N GLN A 36 -8.83 6.88 6.91
CA GLN A 36 -8.74 8.09 6.13
C GLN A 36 -8.49 9.28 7.05
N TYR A 37 -7.54 10.11 6.67
CA TYR A 37 -7.21 11.32 7.40
C TYR A 37 -7.48 12.53 6.52
N ALA A 38 -8.18 13.51 7.08
CA ALA A 38 -8.44 14.77 6.39
C ALA A 38 -8.03 15.94 7.29
N PHE A 39 -7.30 16.89 6.74
CA PHE A 39 -6.88 18.07 7.48
C PHE A 39 -6.74 19.26 6.53
N ALA A 40 -6.90 20.44 7.08
CA ALA A 40 -6.76 21.67 6.32
C ALA A 40 -5.37 22.27 6.56
N VAL A 41 -4.73 22.72 5.50
CA VAL A 41 -3.42 23.37 5.56
C VAL A 41 -3.60 24.81 5.12
N ARG A 42 -3.14 25.76 5.95
CA ARG A 42 -3.18 27.20 5.64
C ARG A 42 -1.79 27.67 5.25
N GLY A 43 -1.75 28.64 4.32
CA GLY A 43 -0.52 29.27 3.85
C GLY A 43 -0.24 28.92 2.40
N ARG A 44 0.97 29.24 1.97
CA ARG A 44 1.40 28.89 0.62
C ARG A 44 1.64 27.40 0.51
N PHE A 45 1.00 26.81 -0.47
CA PHE A 45 1.09 25.36 -0.68
C PHE A 45 1.49 25.09 -2.12
N ASP A 46 2.61 24.36 -2.28
CA ASP A 46 3.11 24.00 -3.59
C ASP A 46 2.88 22.51 -3.83
N MET A 47 1.96 22.18 -4.74
CA MET A 47 1.62 20.79 -5.07
C MET A 47 2.78 20.01 -5.66
N ARG A 48 3.70 20.68 -6.36
CA ARG A 48 4.87 20.01 -6.92
C ARG A 48 5.81 19.51 -5.83
N LYS A 49 5.97 20.33 -4.77
CA LYS A 49 6.80 19.96 -3.62
C LYS A 49 6.16 18.83 -2.84
N LEU A 50 4.84 18.86 -2.66
CA LEU A 50 4.12 17.76 -2.02
C LEU A 50 4.27 16.47 -2.81
N ASP A 51 4.11 16.54 -4.12
CA ASP A 51 4.26 15.38 -5.01
C ASP A 51 5.65 14.78 -4.91
N ALA A 52 6.69 15.62 -4.95
CA ALA A 52 8.08 15.17 -4.83
C ALA A 52 8.35 14.53 -3.47
N ALA A 53 7.82 15.12 -2.39
CA ALA A 53 7.96 14.58 -1.04
C ALA A 53 7.26 13.22 -0.91
N TRP A 54 6.08 13.08 -1.51
CA TRP A 54 5.34 11.84 -1.49
C TRP A 54 6.06 10.73 -2.26
N MET A 55 6.60 11.05 -3.43
CA MET A 55 7.42 10.11 -4.20
C MET A 55 8.60 9.59 -3.38
N LEU A 56 9.30 10.50 -2.70
CA LEU A 56 10.43 10.14 -1.86
C LEU A 56 10.01 9.24 -0.70
N THR A 57 8.86 9.54 -0.10
CA THR A 57 8.29 8.74 0.99
C THR A 57 8.00 7.31 0.53
N LEU A 58 7.36 7.16 -0.64
CA LEU A 58 7.08 5.85 -1.22
C LEU A 58 8.35 5.05 -1.50
N GLN A 59 9.40 5.72 -1.97
CA GLN A 59 10.69 5.05 -2.22
C GLN A 59 11.35 4.55 -0.95
N ARG A 60 11.19 5.25 0.16
CA ARG A 60 11.85 4.94 1.43
C ARG A 60 11.08 3.98 2.31
N ILE A 61 9.77 3.86 2.13
CA ILE A 61 8.93 3.04 3.02
C ILE A 61 8.33 1.87 2.23
N PRO A 62 8.95 0.68 2.28
CA PRO A 62 8.48 -0.48 1.50
C PRO A 62 7.04 -0.88 1.80
N SER A 63 6.55 -0.71 3.03
CA SER A 63 5.17 -1.07 3.38
C SER A 63 4.13 -0.30 2.58
N LEU A 64 4.47 0.91 2.10
CA LEU A 64 3.59 1.70 1.24
C LEU A 64 3.59 1.20 -0.21
N ARG A 65 4.49 0.26 -0.55
CA ARG A 65 4.62 -0.32 -1.88
C ARG A 65 4.32 -1.81 -1.88
N THR A 66 3.50 -2.26 -0.94
CA THR A 66 3.23 -3.68 -0.71
C THR A 66 1.81 -4.03 -1.13
N SER A 67 1.67 -5.14 -1.85
CA SER A 67 0.38 -5.74 -2.21
C SER A 67 0.25 -7.11 -1.55
N PHE A 68 -0.98 -7.58 -1.39
CA PHE A 68 -1.28 -8.85 -0.76
C PHE A 68 -1.91 -9.80 -1.76
N HIS A 69 -1.49 -11.07 -1.72
CA HIS A 69 -1.92 -12.09 -2.65
C HIS A 69 -2.30 -13.36 -1.89
N TRP A 70 -3.47 -13.89 -2.16
CA TRP A 70 -3.99 -15.07 -1.45
C TRP A 70 -4.65 -16.09 -2.38
N GLU A 71 -5.15 -15.67 -3.53
CA GLU A 71 -5.88 -16.56 -4.44
C GLU A 71 -4.96 -17.63 -5.02
N GLY A 72 -5.40 -18.89 -4.93
CA GLY A 72 -4.64 -20.01 -5.46
C GLY A 72 -3.37 -20.34 -4.71
N LEU A 73 -3.14 -19.73 -3.55
CA LEU A 73 -1.95 -19.95 -2.74
C LEU A 73 -2.29 -20.69 -1.46
N SER A 74 -1.36 -21.56 -1.00
CA SER A 74 -1.52 -22.26 0.27
C SER A 74 -1.43 -21.33 1.48
N LYS A 75 -0.66 -20.24 1.34
CA LYS A 75 -0.51 -19.20 2.36
C LYS A 75 -0.56 -17.82 1.71
N PRO A 76 -1.17 -16.84 2.38
CA PRO A 76 -1.11 -15.47 1.88
C PRO A 76 0.32 -14.95 1.82
N LEU A 77 0.63 -14.23 0.77
CA LEU A 77 1.94 -13.62 0.54
C LEU A 77 1.80 -12.12 0.40
N GLN A 78 2.85 -11.41 0.75
CA GLN A 78 2.98 -9.99 0.45
C GLN A 78 4.14 -9.77 -0.51
N ALA A 79 3.94 -8.85 -1.44
CA ALA A 79 4.93 -8.49 -2.45
C ALA A 79 5.27 -7.02 -2.34
N VAL A 80 6.56 -6.70 -2.25
CA VAL A 80 7.03 -5.32 -2.24
C VAL A 80 7.36 -4.92 -3.67
N HIS A 81 6.73 -3.86 -4.16
CA HIS A 81 6.95 -3.34 -5.50
C HIS A 81 8.07 -2.32 -5.51
N ALA A 82 8.87 -2.31 -6.58
CA ALA A 82 9.93 -1.33 -6.75
C ALA A 82 9.37 0.07 -6.98
N LYS A 83 8.26 0.15 -7.72
CA LYS A 83 7.58 1.40 -8.02
C LYS A 83 6.07 1.21 -7.91
N VAL A 84 5.39 2.25 -7.45
CA VAL A 84 3.93 2.30 -7.38
C VAL A 84 3.46 3.57 -8.05
N ASP A 85 2.40 3.46 -8.84
CA ASP A 85 1.70 4.62 -9.37
C ASP A 85 0.72 5.13 -8.33
N TYR A 86 0.77 6.42 -8.08
CA TYR A 86 -0.23 7.10 -7.24
C TYR A 86 -0.66 8.37 -7.94
N ARG A 87 -1.83 8.86 -7.59
CA ARG A 87 -2.36 10.08 -8.20
C ARG A 87 -2.97 10.99 -7.15
N PHE A 88 -2.65 12.27 -7.28
CA PHE A 88 -3.38 13.28 -6.55
C PHE A 88 -4.63 13.67 -7.33
N HIS A 89 -5.74 13.75 -6.62
CA HIS A 89 -6.99 14.26 -7.18
C HIS A 89 -7.18 15.69 -6.71
N HIS A 90 -7.35 16.58 -7.65
CA HIS A 90 -7.66 17.98 -7.39
C HIS A 90 -9.14 18.23 -7.69
N GLU A 91 -9.76 18.96 -6.80
CA GLU A 91 -11.12 19.42 -7.00
C GLU A 91 -11.15 20.95 -7.10
#